data_375cb90a3a2917ed1cd4ceac5128a9f2
#
_entry.id   375cb90a3a2917ed1cd4ceac5128a9f2
#
_cell.length_a   1.000
_cell.length_b   1.000
_cell.length_c   1.000
_cell.angle_alpha   90.00
_cell.angle_beta   90.00
_cell.angle_gamma   90.00
#
_symmetry.space_group_name_H-M   'P 1'
#
loop_
_entity.id
_entity.type
_entity.pdbx_description
1 polymer ?
#
loop_
_entity_poly.entity_id
_entity_poly.type
_entity_poly.pdbx_seq_one_letter_code
_entity_poly.pdbx_strand_id
1 'polypeptide(L)'
;MANQKTVTRNTCIVALCVAINLVGSKIAYYARIPIYLDSIGTILGSALLGPFWGILASTVAGLVSGVLGDMYAIYFLPGAMFTGLFAGLVLHNKKNTIPNSVWKSALIAVPCGVVIATINYYMFGGVSSSSSSIIVQVLSHIGMPLSWSVMIVQLITEYLDKLVAVILVVLSMPKIRRAAHI
;
A
#
# COMPACT_ATOMS: atom_id res chain seq x y z
N MET A 1 9.12 -2.42 -32.66
CA MET A 1 10.08 -1.59 -31.93
C MET A 1 9.41 -0.63 -30.94
N ALA A 2 8.27 0.02 -31.25
CA ALA A 2 7.56 0.90 -30.32
C ALA A 2 7.12 0.18 -29.02
N ASN A 3 6.74 -1.09 -29.09
CA ASN A 3 6.30 -1.88 -27.93
C ASN A 3 7.44 -2.15 -26.91
N GLN A 4 8.65 -2.44 -27.35
CA GLN A 4 9.79 -2.68 -26.46
C GLN A 4 10.18 -1.45 -25.63
N LYS A 5 10.22 -0.26 -26.26
CA LYS A 5 10.53 1.01 -25.56
C LYS A 5 9.50 1.31 -24.46
N THR A 6 8.23 1.02 -24.72
CA THR A 6 7.15 1.23 -23.74
C THR A 6 7.28 0.25 -22.57
N VAL A 7 7.55 -1.02 -22.83
CA VAL A 7 7.75 -2.04 -21.79
C VAL A 7 8.94 -1.68 -20.92
N THR A 8 10.09 -1.35 -21.50
CA THR A 8 11.28 -0.97 -20.75
C THR A 8 11.02 0.25 -19.85
N ARG A 9 10.37 1.29 -20.39
CA ARG A 9 9.99 2.47 -19.60
C ARG A 9 9.09 2.09 -18.41
N ASN A 10 8.05 1.30 -18.64
CA ASN A 10 7.12 0.89 -17.60
C ASN A 10 7.83 0.06 -16.53
N THR A 11 8.74 -0.84 -16.92
CA THR A 11 9.56 -1.62 -15.98
C THR A 11 10.45 -0.73 -15.13
N CYS A 12 11.09 0.30 -15.70
CA CYS A 12 11.87 1.25 -14.93
C CYS A 12 11.01 2.05 -13.92
N ILE A 13 9.80 2.44 -14.32
CA ILE A 13 8.86 3.12 -13.41
C ILE A 13 8.47 2.18 -12.26
N VAL A 14 8.18 0.92 -12.56
CA VAL A 14 7.84 -0.08 -11.52
C VAL A 14 9.02 -0.30 -10.57
N ALA A 15 10.24 -0.39 -11.08
CA ALA A 15 11.44 -0.52 -10.23
C ALA A 15 11.61 0.65 -9.26
N LEU A 16 11.38 1.90 -9.73
CA LEU A 16 11.36 3.07 -8.86
C LEU A 16 10.22 3.02 -7.84
N CYS A 17 9.03 2.55 -8.22
CA CYS A 17 7.90 2.37 -7.32
C CYS A 17 8.23 1.35 -6.22
N VAL A 18 8.87 0.24 -6.57
CA VAL A 18 9.35 -0.78 -5.60
C VAL A 18 10.34 -0.14 -4.62
N ALA A 19 11.32 0.62 -5.12
CA ALA A 19 12.30 1.30 -4.27
C ALA A 19 11.63 2.29 -3.29
N ILE A 20 10.64 3.07 -3.75
CA ILE A 20 9.86 3.98 -2.90
C ILE A 20 9.14 3.20 -1.79
N ASN A 21 8.52 2.08 -2.09
CA ASN A 21 7.85 1.24 -1.10
C ASN A 21 8.83 0.72 -0.05
N LEU A 22 9.97 0.18 -0.48
CA LEU A 22 11.00 -0.35 0.43
C LEU A 22 11.56 0.74 1.36
N VAL A 23 11.85 1.92 0.82
CA VAL A 23 12.34 3.06 1.63
C VAL A 23 11.24 3.54 2.58
N GLY A 24 10.02 3.70 2.10
CA GLY A 24 8.87 4.13 2.92
C GLY A 24 8.62 3.20 4.10
N SER A 25 8.59 1.88 3.85
CA SER A 25 8.41 0.88 4.92
C SER A 25 9.52 0.92 5.97
N LYS A 26 10.77 1.10 5.56
CA LYS A 26 11.90 1.23 6.52
C LYS A 26 11.81 2.52 7.34
N ILE A 27 11.44 3.64 6.72
CA ILE A 27 11.22 4.90 7.44
C ILE A 27 10.11 4.72 8.49
N ALA A 28 8.96 4.16 8.12
CA ALA A 28 7.86 3.92 9.05
C ALA A 28 8.26 2.99 10.20
N TYR A 29 8.98 1.91 9.90
CA TYR A 29 9.47 0.95 10.88
C TYR A 29 10.42 1.60 11.91
N TYR A 30 11.45 2.32 11.47
CA TYR A 30 12.41 2.96 12.36
C TYR A 30 11.79 4.13 13.14
N ALA A 31 10.87 4.87 12.53
CA ALA A 31 10.14 5.97 13.18
C ALA A 31 9.04 5.46 14.14
N ARG A 32 8.77 4.15 14.18
CA ARG A 32 7.69 3.52 14.98
C ARG A 32 6.32 4.14 14.77
N ILE A 33 6.05 4.60 13.53
CA ILE A 33 4.77 5.19 13.17
C ILE A 33 3.76 4.04 12.91
N PRO A 34 2.50 4.15 13.38
CA PRO A 34 1.47 3.14 13.14
C PRO A 34 0.87 3.24 11.73
N ILE A 35 1.69 3.59 10.74
CA ILE A 35 1.36 3.70 9.30
C ILE A 35 2.48 2.98 8.55
N TYR A 36 2.15 2.26 7.48
CA TYR A 36 3.12 1.39 6.81
C TYR A 36 4.03 2.12 5.83
N LEU A 37 3.52 3.13 5.11
CA LEU A 37 4.20 3.90 4.04
C LEU A 37 4.82 3.04 2.93
N ASP A 38 4.40 1.78 2.84
CA ASP A 38 4.89 0.78 1.90
C ASP A 38 4.08 0.72 0.60
N SER A 39 3.03 1.54 0.49
CA SER A 39 2.07 1.53 -0.61
C SER A 39 2.18 2.74 -1.55
N ILE A 40 3.04 3.72 -1.24
CA ILE A 40 3.17 4.97 -2.01
C ILE A 40 3.57 4.66 -3.47
N GLY A 41 4.59 3.84 -3.65
CA GLY A 41 5.03 3.42 -4.98
C GLY A 41 3.99 2.56 -5.70
N THR A 42 3.33 1.64 -4.99
CA THR A 42 2.23 0.84 -5.55
C THR A 42 1.12 1.72 -6.10
N ILE A 43 0.66 2.70 -5.31
CA ILE A 43 -0.39 3.64 -5.70
C ILE A 43 0.07 4.52 -6.87
N LEU A 44 1.33 4.98 -6.85
CA LEU A 44 1.92 5.76 -7.95
C LEU A 44 1.98 4.95 -9.24
N GLY A 45 2.53 3.75 -9.21
CA GLY A 45 2.61 2.84 -10.35
C GLY A 45 1.23 2.50 -10.92
N SER A 46 0.27 2.21 -10.03
CA SER A 46 -1.13 1.97 -10.40
C SER A 46 -1.78 3.16 -11.08
N ALA A 47 -1.57 4.36 -10.55
CA ALA A 47 -2.17 5.59 -11.07
C ALA A 47 -1.57 6.00 -12.43
N LEU A 48 -0.28 5.74 -12.66
CA LEU A 48 0.42 6.06 -13.90
C LEU A 48 0.19 5.01 -14.99
N LEU A 49 0.34 3.73 -14.66
CA LEU A 49 0.44 2.63 -15.62
C LEU A 49 -0.78 1.69 -15.61
N GLY A 50 -1.65 1.81 -14.61
CA GLY A 50 -2.85 0.97 -14.46
C GLY A 50 -2.69 -0.17 -13.45
N PRO A 51 -3.80 -0.93 -13.22
CA PRO A 51 -3.88 -1.89 -12.11
C PRO A 51 -2.87 -3.04 -12.23
N PHE A 52 -2.61 -3.55 -13.43
CA PHE A 52 -1.66 -4.64 -13.64
C PHE A 52 -0.24 -4.28 -13.14
N TRP A 53 0.25 -3.09 -13.50
CA TRP A 53 1.56 -2.63 -13.08
C TRP A 53 1.63 -2.31 -11.58
N GLY A 54 0.49 -1.89 -11.00
CA GLY A 54 0.37 -1.70 -9.55
C GLY A 54 0.47 -3.02 -8.79
N ILE A 55 -0.22 -4.07 -9.26
CA ILE A 55 -0.11 -5.42 -8.69
C ILE A 55 1.35 -5.91 -8.79
N LEU A 56 1.99 -5.73 -9.94
CA LEU A 56 3.38 -6.13 -10.14
C LEU A 56 4.31 -5.38 -9.16
N ALA A 57 4.15 -4.07 -9.02
CA ALA A 57 4.95 -3.26 -8.11
C ALA A 57 4.81 -3.71 -6.66
N SER A 58 3.58 -3.94 -6.17
CA SER A 58 3.32 -4.40 -4.81
C SER A 58 3.86 -5.81 -4.56
N THR A 59 3.68 -6.72 -5.52
CA THR A 59 4.18 -8.10 -5.42
C THR A 59 5.70 -8.13 -5.32
N VAL A 60 6.38 -7.42 -6.21
CA VAL A 60 7.85 -7.37 -6.19
C VAL A 60 8.36 -6.71 -4.90
N ALA A 61 7.74 -5.60 -4.47
CA ALA A 61 8.13 -4.94 -3.23
C ALA A 61 7.97 -5.86 -2.00
N GLY A 62 6.85 -6.57 -1.90
CA GLY A 62 6.60 -7.50 -0.80
C GLY A 62 7.56 -8.69 -0.79
N LEU A 63 7.86 -9.27 -1.96
CA LEU A 63 8.85 -10.35 -2.07
C LEU A 63 10.25 -9.88 -1.68
N VAL A 64 10.67 -8.71 -2.16
CA VAL A 64 11.97 -8.13 -1.79
C VAL A 64 12.02 -7.80 -0.30
N SER A 65 10.95 -7.23 0.29
CA SER A 65 10.87 -7.00 1.74
C SER A 65 11.02 -8.30 2.52
N GLY A 66 10.38 -9.38 2.07
CA GLY A 66 10.50 -10.69 2.69
C GLY A 66 11.93 -11.24 2.67
N VAL A 67 12.62 -11.13 1.54
CA VAL A 67 14.05 -11.52 1.41
C VAL A 67 14.94 -10.63 2.30
N LEU A 68 14.60 -9.36 2.48
CA LEU A 68 15.31 -8.42 3.34
C LEU A 68 14.99 -8.56 4.83
N GLY A 69 14.27 -9.62 5.22
CA GLY A 69 14.04 -10.01 6.61
C GLY A 69 12.65 -9.68 7.17
N ASP A 70 11.75 -9.07 6.41
CA ASP A 70 10.36 -8.87 6.84
C ASP A 70 9.47 -10.01 6.32
N MET A 71 9.48 -11.15 7.02
CA MET A 71 8.66 -12.31 6.64
C MET A 71 7.15 -12.00 6.61
N TYR A 72 6.67 -11.05 7.40
CA TYR A 72 5.26 -10.62 7.37
C TYR A 72 4.84 -10.07 6.01
N ALA A 73 5.75 -9.40 5.30
CA ALA A 73 5.48 -8.84 3.98
C ALA A 73 5.06 -9.91 2.96
N ILE A 74 5.57 -11.14 3.08
CA ILE A 74 5.19 -12.26 2.20
C ILE A 74 3.74 -12.70 2.47
N TYR A 75 3.38 -12.84 3.74
CA TYR A 75 2.02 -13.25 4.11
C TYR A 75 0.98 -12.20 3.78
N PHE A 76 1.34 -10.91 3.82
CA PHE A 76 0.46 -9.80 3.46
C PHE A 76 0.43 -9.47 1.96
N LEU A 77 1.16 -10.22 1.11
CA LEU A 77 1.13 -10.04 -0.36
C LEU A 77 -0.28 -9.94 -0.94
N PRO A 78 -1.27 -10.79 -0.57
CA PRO A 78 -2.62 -10.66 -1.11
C PRO A 78 -3.21 -9.27 -0.87
N GLY A 79 -3.08 -8.72 0.33
CA GLY A 79 -3.53 -7.35 0.64
C GLY A 79 -2.81 -6.28 -0.18
N ALA A 80 -1.49 -6.42 -0.35
CA ALA A 80 -0.71 -5.52 -1.19
C ALA A 80 -1.13 -5.57 -2.67
N MET A 81 -1.43 -6.76 -3.20
CA MET A 81 -1.96 -6.93 -4.55
C MET A 81 -3.34 -6.28 -4.71
N PHE A 82 -4.23 -6.41 -3.71
CA PHE A 82 -5.50 -5.69 -3.67
C PHE A 82 -5.30 -4.17 -3.68
N THR A 83 -4.32 -3.65 -2.94
CA THR A 83 -3.96 -2.23 -3.00
C THR A 83 -3.59 -1.81 -4.43
N GLY A 84 -2.73 -2.56 -5.12
CA GLY A 84 -2.35 -2.30 -6.50
C GLY A 84 -3.53 -2.32 -7.47
N LEU A 85 -4.40 -3.33 -7.34
CA LEU A 85 -5.59 -3.48 -8.15
C LEU A 85 -6.56 -2.31 -7.97
N PHE A 86 -7.01 -2.05 -6.73
CA PHE A 86 -8.00 -1.02 -6.45
C PHE A 86 -7.46 0.40 -6.69
N ALA A 87 -6.18 0.66 -6.38
CA ALA A 87 -5.55 1.93 -6.73
C ALA A 87 -5.58 2.18 -8.25
N GLY A 88 -5.31 1.16 -9.06
CA GLY A 88 -5.39 1.27 -10.50
C GLY A 88 -6.82 1.52 -10.99
N LEU A 89 -7.81 0.80 -10.47
CA LEU A 89 -9.21 0.98 -10.84
C LEU A 89 -9.76 2.35 -10.47
N VAL A 90 -9.32 2.90 -9.34
CA VAL A 90 -9.83 4.15 -8.76
C VAL A 90 -9.10 5.39 -9.27
N LEU A 91 -7.78 5.29 -9.56
CA LEU A 91 -6.92 6.45 -9.85
C LEU A 91 -6.49 6.52 -11.32
N HIS A 92 -6.33 5.38 -12.02
CA HIS A 92 -5.82 5.37 -13.39
C HIS A 92 -6.83 6.02 -14.34
N ASN A 93 -6.34 6.91 -15.21
CA ASN A 93 -7.15 7.65 -16.20
C ASN A 93 -8.34 8.43 -15.60
N LYS A 94 -8.32 8.73 -14.32
CA LYS A 94 -9.35 9.53 -13.63
C LYS A 94 -8.82 10.90 -13.25
N LYS A 95 -9.75 11.85 -13.09
CA LYS A 95 -9.42 13.14 -12.47
C LYS A 95 -9.15 12.93 -10.98
N ASN A 96 -7.92 13.21 -10.58
CA ASN A 96 -7.46 13.06 -9.20
C ASN A 96 -7.24 14.45 -8.61
N THR A 97 -8.04 14.79 -7.62
CA THR A 97 -7.99 16.05 -6.89
C THR A 97 -7.89 15.76 -5.39
N ILE A 98 -7.31 16.68 -4.63
CA ILE A 98 -7.14 16.50 -3.17
C ILE A 98 -8.46 16.21 -2.46
N PRO A 99 -9.58 16.93 -2.71
CA PRO A 99 -10.86 16.60 -2.07
C PRO A 99 -11.35 15.18 -2.35
N ASN A 100 -11.13 14.68 -3.57
CA ASN A 100 -11.53 13.33 -3.94
C ASN A 100 -10.60 12.24 -3.37
N SER A 101 -9.43 12.61 -2.88
CA SER A 101 -8.46 11.66 -2.32
C SER A 101 -9.01 10.95 -1.08
N VAL A 102 -9.75 11.65 -0.23
CA VAL A 102 -10.39 11.10 0.98
C VAL A 102 -11.27 9.90 0.63
N TRP A 103 -12.19 10.07 -0.31
CA TRP A 103 -13.11 9.02 -0.72
C TRP A 103 -12.41 7.89 -1.49
N LYS A 104 -11.51 8.26 -2.38
CA LYS A 104 -10.73 7.29 -3.16
C LYS A 104 -9.83 6.43 -2.30
N SER A 105 -9.24 7.00 -1.25
CA SER A 105 -8.45 6.24 -0.27
C SER A 105 -9.30 5.23 0.47
N ALA A 106 -10.54 5.55 0.83
CA ALA A 106 -11.47 4.60 1.45
C ALA A 106 -11.79 3.42 0.52
N LEU A 107 -12.04 3.69 -0.78
CA LEU A 107 -12.30 2.65 -1.78
C LEU A 107 -11.12 1.70 -1.99
N ILE A 108 -9.89 2.17 -1.77
CA ILE A 108 -8.69 1.35 -1.84
C ILE A 108 -8.46 0.62 -0.50
N ALA A 109 -8.59 1.33 0.62
CA ALA A 109 -8.23 0.84 1.94
C ALA A 109 -9.17 -0.24 2.46
N VAL A 110 -10.49 -0.12 2.23
CA VAL A 110 -11.47 -1.07 2.78
C VAL A 110 -11.25 -2.49 2.27
N PRO A 111 -11.18 -2.76 0.95
CA PRO A 111 -10.98 -4.14 0.49
C PRO A 111 -9.62 -4.71 0.89
N CYS A 112 -8.55 -3.93 0.83
CA CYS A 112 -7.24 -4.42 1.24
C CYS A 112 -7.15 -4.61 2.76
N GLY A 113 -7.73 -3.69 3.54
CA GLY A 113 -7.75 -3.76 5.00
C GLY A 113 -8.50 -4.98 5.53
N VAL A 114 -9.61 -5.36 4.90
CA VAL A 114 -10.34 -6.59 5.24
C VAL A 114 -9.47 -7.83 4.99
N VAL A 115 -8.79 -7.89 3.85
CA VAL A 115 -7.89 -9.03 3.53
C VAL A 115 -6.74 -9.10 4.53
N ILE A 116 -6.08 -7.98 4.80
CA ILE A 116 -4.95 -7.91 5.73
C ILE A 116 -5.40 -8.22 7.17
N ALA A 117 -6.54 -7.68 7.62
CA ALA A 117 -7.08 -7.97 8.95
C ALA A 117 -7.40 -9.46 9.12
N THR A 118 -7.96 -10.09 8.08
CA THR A 118 -8.24 -11.52 8.08
C THR A 118 -6.96 -12.35 8.23
N ILE A 119 -5.94 -12.05 7.43
CA ILE A 119 -4.64 -12.72 7.50
C ILE A 119 -4.01 -12.50 8.89
N ASN A 120 -4.02 -11.25 9.38
CA ASN A 120 -3.44 -10.90 10.66
C ASN A 120 -4.13 -11.63 11.83
N TYR A 121 -5.46 -11.73 11.81
CA TYR A 121 -6.22 -12.43 12.84
C TYR A 121 -5.93 -13.94 12.84
N TYR A 122 -6.07 -14.60 11.68
CA TYR A 122 -5.97 -16.06 11.62
C TYR A 122 -4.54 -16.59 11.69
N MET A 123 -3.57 -15.89 11.12
CA MET A 123 -2.19 -16.38 11.06
C MET A 123 -1.32 -15.87 12.20
N PHE A 124 -1.59 -14.67 12.71
CA PHE A 124 -0.69 -13.99 13.64
C PHE A 124 -1.33 -13.58 14.96
N GLY A 125 -2.63 -13.85 15.17
CA GLY A 125 -3.31 -13.47 16.41
C GLY A 125 -3.27 -11.96 16.70
N GLY A 126 -3.24 -11.12 15.67
CA GLY A 126 -3.18 -9.66 15.81
C GLY A 126 -1.77 -9.10 16.02
N VAL A 127 -0.73 -9.92 15.95
CA VAL A 127 0.67 -9.50 16.09
C VAL A 127 1.33 -9.44 14.71
N SER A 128 1.88 -8.29 14.34
CA SER A 128 2.63 -8.12 13.08
C SER A 128 3.89 -7.27 13.32
N SER A 129 4.70 -7.08 12.31
CA SER A 129 5.90 -6.23 12.36
C SER A 129 5.60 -4.74 12.59
N SER A 130 4.35 -4.31 12.46
CA SER A 130 3.97 -2.91 12.58
C SER A 130 3.65 -2.47 14.02
N SER A 131 3.84 -1.18 14.28
CA SER A 131 3.50 -0.56 15.57
C SER A 131 1.99 -0.61 15.89
N SER A 132 1.13 -0.83 14.89
CA SER A 132 -0.32 -0.99 15.07
C SER A 132 -0.68 -2.22 15.91
N SER A 133 0.18 -3.25 15.95
CA SER A 133 0.00 -4.43 16.80
C SER A 133 -0.09 -4.10 18.29
N ILE A 134 0.61 -3.05 18.74
CA ILE A 134 0.53 -2.59 20.13
C ILE A 134 -0.88 -2.11 20.45
N ILE A 135 -1.50 -1.36 19.53
CA ILE A 135 -2.86 -0.84 19.69
C ILE A 135 -3.86 -2.00 19.77
N VAL A 136 -3.69 -3.02 18.91
CA VAL A 136 -4.53 -4.23 18.93
C VAL A 136 -4.46 -4.92 20.29
N GLN A 137 -3.24 -5.10 20.81
CA GLN A 137 -3.04 -5.76 22.11
C GLN A 137 -3.68 -4.95 23.26
N VAL A 138 -3.48 -3.64 23.30
CA VAL A 138 -4.10 -2.78 24.31
C VAL A 138 -5.63 -2.89 24.27
N LEU A 139 -6.24 -2.81 23.08
CA LEU A 139 -7.70 -2.94 22.93
C LEU A 139 -8.20 -4.31 23.40
N SER A 140 -7.46 -5.37 23.09
CA SER A 140 -7.79 -6.73 23.56
C SER A 140 -7.69 -6.86 25.07
N HIS A 141 -6.68 -6.25 25.71
CA HIS A 141 -6.52 -6.28 27.16
C HIS A 141 -7.60 -5.50 27.94
N ILE A 142 -8.19 -4.47 27.36
CA ILE A 142 -9.30 -3.72 27.98
C ILE A 142 -10.67 -4.38 27.75
N GLY A 143 -10.70 -5.63 27.23
CA GLY A 143 -11.90 -6.45 27.12
C GLY A 143 -12.59 -6.47 25.75
N MET A 144 -12.01 -5.85 24.72
CA MET A 144 -12.53 -5.96 23.35
C MET A 144 -12.13 -7.32 22.75
N PRO A 145 -13.07 -8.06 22.10
CA PRO A 145 -12.71 -9.29 21.39
C PRO A 145 -11.59 -9.06 20.39
N LEU A 146 -10.60 -9.96 20.34
CA LEU A 146 -9.42 -9.84 19.50
C LEU A 146 -9.78 -9.62 18.02
N SER A 147 -10.81 -10.30 17.52
CA SER A 147 -11.28 -10.16 16.14
C SER A 147 -11.68 -8.72 15.78
N TRP A 148 -12.43 -8.07 16.67
CA TRP A 148 -12.84 -6.68 16.51
C TRP A 148 -11.67 -5.70 16.67
N SER A 149 -10.77 -5.97 17.64
CA SER A 149 -9.56 -5.15 17.84
C SER A 149 -8.70 -5.14 16.59
N VAL A 150 -8.44 -6.32 15.99
CA VAL A 150 -7.67 -6.45 14.75
C VAL A 150 -8.36 -5.75 13.59
N MET A 151 -9.67 -6.00 13.39
CA MET A 151 -10.41 -5.43 12.26
C MET A 151 -10.43 -3.90 12.30
N ILE A 152 -10.79 -3.32 13.44
CA ILE A 152 -10.92 -1.86 13.60
C ILE A 152 -9.56 -1.19 13.42
N VAL A 153 -8.53 -1.66 14.13
CA VAL A 153 -7.20 -1.07 14.04
C VAL A 153 -6.66 -1.18 12.63
N GLN A 154 -6.80 -2.34 12.00
CA GLN A 154 -6.28 -2.56 10.64
C GLN A 154 -6.99 -1.66 9.62
N LEU A 155 -8.32 -1.53 9.68
CA LEU A 155 -9.06 -0.66 8.76
C LEU A 155 -8.67 0.82 8.93
N ILE A 156 -8.50 1.29 10.16
CA ILE A 156 -8.10 2.67 10.44
C ILE A 156 -6.67 2.92 9.95
N THR A 157 -5.73 2.05 10.29
CA THR A 157 -4.32 2.21 9.89
C THR A 157 -4.15 2.11 8.37
N GLU A 158 -4.84 1.17 7.72
CA GLU A 158 -4.86 1.05 6.26
C GLU A 158 -5.46 2.30 5.60
N TYR A 159 -6.56 2.81 6.14
CA TYR A 159 -7.14 4.04 5.61
C TYR A 159 -6.20 5.24 5.71
N LEU A 160 -5.56 5.43 6.85
CA LEU A 160 -4.60 6.51 7.05
C LEU A 160 -3.38 6.37 6.13
N ASP A 161 -2.86 5.15 5.98
CA ASP A 161 -1.76 4.86 5.06
C ASP A 161 -2.13 5.19 3.60
N LYS A 162 -3.28 4.72 3.13
CA LYS A 162 -3.73 4.97 1.76
C LYS A 162 -4.08 6.45 1.54
N LEU A 163 -4.61 7.13 2.56
CA LEU A 163 -4.89 8.57 2.49
C LEU A 163 -3.61 9.38 2.28
N VAL A 164 -2.59 9.13 3.09
CA VAL A 164 -1.27 9.78 2.96
C VAL A 164 -0.67 9.47 1.60
N ALA A 165 -0.65 8.21 1.20
CA ALA A 165 -0.08 7.77 -0.06
C ALA A 165 -0.80 8.37 -1.28
N VAL A 166 -2.14 8.38 -1.29
CA VAL A 166 -2.93 8.97 -2.40
C VAL A 166 -2.71 10.47 -2.49
N ILE A 167 -2.69 11.21 -1.37
CA ILE A 167 -2.41 12.65 -1.37
C ILE A 167 -1.02 12.93 -1.95
N LEU A 168 0.01 12.22 -1.50
CA LEU A 168 1.38 12.38 -2.01
C LEU A 168 1.46 12.10 -3.51
N VAL A 169 0.78 11.04 -3.97
CA VAL A 169 0.73 10.68 -5.38
C VAL A 169 -0.01 11.74 -6.19
N VAL A 170 -1.17 12.22 -5.75
CA VAL A 170 -1.95 13.25 -6.45
C VAL A 170 -1.16 14.55 -6.58
N LEU A 171 -0.42 14.95 -5.53
CA LEU A 171 0.43 16.16 -5.56
C LEU A 171 1.65 16.01 -6.48
N SER A 172 2.25 14.83 -6.54
CA SER A 172 3.45 14.58 -7.34
C SER A 172 3.15 14.22 -8.81
N MET A 173 1.96 13.67 -9.09
CA MET A 173 1.58 13.17 -10.41
C MET A 173 1.75 14.17 -11.56
N PRO A 174 1.37 15.48 -11.45
CA PRO A 174 1.54 16.43 -12.55
C PRO A 174 3.01 16.63 -12.94
N LYS A 175 3.92 16.63 -11.96
CA LYS A 175 5.37 16.76 -12.18
C LYS A 175 5.95 15.50 -12.83
N ILE A 176 5.53 14.34 -12.32
CA ILE A 176 6.03 13.03 -12.81
C ILE A 176 5.56 12.78 -14.24
N ARG A 177 4.30 13.07 -14.58
CA ARG A 177 3.78 12.91 -15.94
C ARG A 177 4.56 13.77 -16.95
N ARG A 178 4.89 15.01 -16.58
CA ARG A 178 5.72 15.89 -17.42
C ARG A 178 7.13 15.33 -17.62
N ALA A 179 7.77 14.84 -16.56
CA ALA A 179 9.13 14.30 -16.63
C ALA A 179 9.20 12.95 -17.38
N ALA A 180 8.20 12.13 -17.26
CA ALA A 180 8.15 10.79 -17.87
C ALA A 180 7.55 10.80 -19.31
N HIS A 181 7.13 11.96 -19.81
CA HIS A 181 6.47 12.12 -21.11
C HIS A 181 5.27 11.15 -21.30
N ILE A 182 4.42 11.03 -20.26
CA ILE A 182 3.22 10.16 -20.20
C ILE A 182 1.95 11.01 -20.12
#